data_4b3712ff1683f9851a6abc48099a0c6f
#
_entry.id   4b3712ff1683f9851a6abc48099a0c6f
#
_cell.length_a   1.000
_cell.length_b   1.000
_cell.length_c   1.000
_cell.angle_alpha   90.00
_cell.angle_beta   90.00
_cell.angle_gamma   90.00
#
_symmetry.space_group_name_H-M   'P 1'
#
loop_
_entity.id
_entity.type
_entity.pdbx_description
1 polymer ?
#
loop_
_entity_poly.entity_id
_entity_poly.type
_entity_poly.pdbx_seq_one_letter_code
_entity_poly.pdbx_strand_id
1 'polypeptide(L)'
;MKLFNKISLLAFISIFSLSCVEDDDYSVPQSIGLEENQNLTQLLSEIESGSADLMTISEVKNLFVNGEVNEIESNLVVKGYVSSSDYTGNFYKEFYMQDEIENATAGI
;
A
#
# COMPACT_ATOMS: atom_id res chain seq x y z
N MET A 1 29.77 44.72 -28.32
CA MET A 1 28.40 44.57 -27.79
C MET A 1 27.67 43.32 -28.26
N LYS A 2 27.72 42.92 -29.52
CA LYS A 2 26.99 41.71 -30.01
C LYS A 2 27.55 40.35 -29.48
N LEU A 3 28.83 40.31 -29.17
CA LEU A 3 29.46 39.09 -28.67
C LEU A 3 29.14 38.83 -27.17
N PHE A 4 29.08 39.88 -26.37
CA PHE A 4 28.72 39.80 -24.93
C PHE A 4 27.30 39.30 -24.73
N ASN A 5 26.34 39.73 -25.58
CA ASN A 5 24.96 39.27 -25.47
C ASN A 5 24.80 37.78 -25.85
N LYS A 6 25.63 37.26 -26.76
CA LYS A 6 25.61 35.84 -27.11
C LYS A 6 26.20 34.94 -26.01
N ILE A 7 27.25 35.39 -25.36
CA ILE A 7 27.89 34.68 -24.25
C ILE A 7 26.97 34.69 -23.03
N SER A 8 26.30 35.81 -22.75
CA SER A 8 25.32 35.90 -21.64
C SER A 8 24.11 35.01 -21.89
N LEU A 9 23.62 34.89 -23.12
CA LEU A 9 22.51 34.02 -23.49
C LEU A 9 22.90 32.52 -23.33
N LEU A 10 24.12 32.16 -23.74
CA LEU A 10 24.62 30.79 -23.59
C LEU A 10 24.80 30.38 -22.11
N ALA A 11 25.29 31.30 -21.28
CA ALA A 11 25.43 31.07 -19.85
C ALA A 11 24.07 30.91 -19.13
N PHE A 12 23.03 31.61 -19.62
CA PHE A 12 21.70 31.50 -19.04
C PHE A 12 21.00 30.18 -19.40
N ILE A 13 21.27 29.62 -20.57
CA ILE A 13 20.73 28.32 -21.01
C ILE A 13 21.37 27.17 -20.23
N SER A 14 22.64 27.30 -19.81
CA SER A 14 23.36 26.26 -19.06
C SER A 14 22.86 26.10 -17.62
N ILE A 15 22.15 27.09 -17.05
CA ILE A 15 21.64 27.05 -15.67
C ILE A 15 20.36 26.22 -15.58
N PHE A 16 19.61 26.09 -16.68
CA PHE A 16 18.34 25.34 -16.71
C PHE A 16 18.52 23.83 -16.91
N SER A 17 19.74 23.35 -17.21
CA SER A 17 20.01 21.92 -17.38
C SER A 17 20.46 21.20 -16.11
N LEU A 18 20.50 21.89 -14.97
CA LEU A 18 20.74 21.28 -13.64
C LEU A 18 19.40 21.02 -12.92
N SER A 19 18.38 20.59 -13.64
CA SER A 19 17.29 19.87 -13.01
C SER A 19 17.82 18.48 -12.67
N CYS A 20 18.46 18.35 -11.52
CA CYS A 20 18.57 17.07 -10.86
C CYS A 20 17.14 16.63 -10.56
N VAL A 21 16.65 15.68 -11.32
CA VAL A 21 15.68 14.74 -10.81
C VAL A 21 16.45 14.05 -9.68
N GLU A 22 16.17 14.42 -8.43
CA GLU A 22 16.51 13.55 -7.32
C GLU A 22 15.85 12.22 -7.69
N ASP A 23 16.67 11.21 -7.90
CA ASP A 23 16.18 9.84 -7.93
C ASP A 23 15.44 9.67 -6.61
N ASP A 24 14.12 9.63 -6.69
CA ASP A 24 13.31 9.22 -5.56
C ASP A 24 13.91 7.89 -5.13
N ASP A 25 14.56 7.89 -3.98
CA ASP A 25 15.16 6.71 -3.41
C ASP A 25 14.02 5.75 -3.07
N TYR A 26 13.64 4.93 -4.05
CA TYR A 26 12.73 3.80 -3.87
C TYR A 26 13.44 2.70 -3.09
N SER A 27 14.08 3.07 -1.99
CA SER A 27 14.51 2.08 -1.03
C SER A 27 13.25 1.40 -0.52
N VAL A 28 13.07 0.15 -0.90
CA VAL A 28 12.04 -0.70 -0.29
C VAL A 28 12.25 -0.61 1.21
N PRO A 29 11.27 -0.11 2.00
CA PRO A 29 11.42 -0.04 3.43
C PRO A 29 11.84 -1.43 3.91
N GLN A 30 13.05 -1.54 4.44
CA GLN A 30 13.45 -2.77 5.08
C GLN A 30 12.60 -2.90 6.33
N SER A 31 11.54 -3.69 6.23
CA SER A 31 10.81 -4.16 7.40
C SER A 31 11.81 -4.83 8.34
N ILE A 32 12.16 -4.17 9.42
CA ILE A 32 13.10 -4.68 10.41
C ILE A 32 12.41 -5.80 11.25
N GLY A 33 11.21 -6.21 10.87
CA GLY A 33 10.53 -7.40 11.34
C GLY A 33 10.14 -7.43 12.81
N LEU A 34 10.71 -6.58 13.64
CA LEU A 34 10.46 -6.59 15.09
C LEU A 34 9.17 -5.85 15.46
N GLU A 35 8.86 -4.75 14.81
CA GLU A 35 7.64 -4.00 15.07
C GLU A 35 6.41 -4.69 14.46
N GLU A 36 6.54 -5.26 13.26
CA GLU A 36 5.50 -6.09 12.67
C GLU A 36 5.20 -7.32 13.51
N ASN A 37 6.22 -8.00 14.03
CA ASN A 37 6.03 -9.15 14.92
C ASN A 37 5.31 -8.78 16.23
N GLN A 38 5.57 -7.61 16.80
CA GLN A 38 4.88 -7.17 18.01
C GLN A 38 3.40 -6.89 17.75
N ASN A 39 3.09 -6.17 16.67
CA ASN A 39 1.71 -5.88 16.26
C ASN A 39 0.94 -7.17 15.94
N LEU A 40 1.56 -8.10 15.23
CA LEU A 40 0.95 -9.39 14.92
C LEU A 40 0.71 -10.22 16.18
N THR A 41 1.69 -10.26 17.10
CA THR A 41 1.56 -10.99 18.38
C THR A 41 0.44 -10.40 19.23
N GLN A 42 0.32 -9.07 19.29
CA GLN A 42 -0.77 -8.41 19.98
C GLN A 42 -2.12 -8.76 19.35
N LEU A 43 -2.24 -8.68 18.04
CA LEU A 43 -3.46 -8.99 17.31
C LEU A 43 -3.91 -10.44 17.53
N LEU A 44 -2.98 -11.39 17.48
CA LEU A 44 -3.27 -12.80 17.77
C LEU A 44 -3.76 -12.99 19.20
N SER A 45 -3.18 -12.29 20.16
CA SER A 45 -3.63 -12.30 21.57
C SER A 45 -5.04 -11.70 21.72
N GLU A 46 -5.37 -10.67 20.98
CA GLU A 46 -6.72 -10.07 20.98
C GLU A 46 -7.77 -11.04 20.41
N ILE A 47 -7.42 -11.78 19.36
CA ILE A 47 -8.28 -12.83 18.80
C ILE A 47 -8.47 -13.97 19.82
N GLU A 48 -7.39 -14.45 20.44
CA GLU A 48 -7.46 -15.53 21.45
C GLU A 48 -8.26 -15.14 22.70
N SER A 49 -8.18 -13.87 23.11
CA SER A 49 -8.94 -13.34 24.25
C SER A 49 -10.41 -13.03 23.94
N GLY A 50 -10.80 -13.05 22.67
CA GLY A 50 -12.12 -12.65 22.21
C GLY A 50 -12.35 -11.14 22.20
N SER A 51 -11.27 -10.34 22.25
CA SER A 51 -11.32 -8.88 22.12
C SER A 51 -11.37 -8.44 20.66
N ALA A 52 -11.04 -9.33 19.73
CA ALA A 52 -11.16 -9.16 18.29
C ALA A 52 -11.79 -10.41 17.67
N ASP A 53 -12.65 -10.20 16.69
CA ASP A 53 -13.33 -11.27 15.95
C ASP A 53 -12.61 -11.54 14.62
N LEU A 54 -12.16 -12.79 14.44
CA LEU A 54 -11.57 -13.22 13.19
C LEU A 54 -12.67 -13.64 12.21
N MET A 55 -12.79 -12.93 11.10
CA MET A 55 -13.72 -13.25 10.01
C MET A 55 -13.00 -13.76 8.77
N THR A 56 -13.64 -14.65 8.06
CA THR A 56 -13.22 -15.07 6.73
C THR A 56 -13.54 -14.01 5.68
N ILE A 57 -12.84 -14.02 4.54
CA ILE A 57 -13.13 -13.11 3.41
C ILE A 57 -14.59 -13.30 2.94
N SER A 58 -15.11 -14.52 2.91
CA SER A 58 -16.49 -14.80 2.54
C SER A 58 -17.49 -14.16 3.49
N GLU A 59 -17.25 -14.21 4.80
CA GLU A 59 -18.11 -13.59 5.81
C GLU A 59 -18.11 -12.07 5.67
N VAL A 60 -16.94 -11.46 5.47
CA VAL A 60 -16.85 -10.00 5.23
C VAL A 60 -17.60 -9.60 3.97
N LYS A 61 -17.50 -10.36 2.89
CA LYS A 61 -18.27 -10.09 1.66
C LYS A 61 -19.77 -10.18 1.88
N ASN A 62 -20.23 -11.06 2.76
CA ASN A 62 -21.65 -11.19 3.09
C ASN A 62 -22.19 -10.01 3.91
N LEU A 63 -21.33 -9.20 4.52
CA LEU A 63 -21.75 -7.94 5.17
C LEU A 63 -22.14 -6.87 4.15
N PHE A 64 -21.73 -7.01 2.91
CA PHE A 64 -22.05 -6.05 1.85
C PHE A 64 -23.50 -6.19 1.39
N VAL A 65 -24.26 -5.12 1.51
CA VAL A 65 -25.62 -4.99 0.97
C VAL A 65 -25.62 -3.86 -0.05
N ASN A 66 -26.03 -4.15 -1.28
CA ASN A 66 -26.01 -3.17 -2.36
C ASN A 66 -26.95 -1.98 -2.04
N GLY A 67 -26.37 -0.78 -2.05
CA GLY A 67 -27.08 0.46 -1.76
C GLY A 67 -27.19 0.83 -0.28
N GLU A 68 -26.63 0.05 0.62
CA GLU A 68 -26.57 0.32 2.06
C GLU A 68 -25.12 0.55 2.51
N VAL A 69 -24.97 1.36 3.54
CA VAL A 69 -23.69 1.53 4.24
C VAL A 69 -23.78 0.76 5.55
N ASN A 70 -23.02 -0.32 5.66
CA ASN A 70 -22.87 -1.06 6.90
C ASN A 70 -21.64 -0.52 7.66
N GLU A 71 -21.89 0.08 8.81
CA GLU A 71 -20.82 0.49 9.72
C GLU A 71 -20.44 -0.70 10.61
N ILE A 72 -19.15 -1.03 10.61
CA ILE A 72 -18.59 -2.10 11.43
C ILE A 72 -18.09 -1.45 12.72
N GLU A 73 -18.82 -1.62 13.81
CA GLU A 73 -18.45 -1.06 15.12
C GLU A 73 -17.58 -2.01 15.94
N SER A 74 -17.51 -3.29 15.58
CA SER A 74 -16.72 -4.30 16.29
C SER A 74 -15.29 -4.34 15.78
N ASN A 75 -14.37 -4.82 16.63
CA ASN A 75 -12.97 -5.03 16.27
C ASN A 75 -12.85 -6.29 15.40
N LEU A 76 -12.99 -6.14 14.09
CA LEU A 76 -12.91 -7.23 13.13
C LEU A 76 -11.51 -7.37 12.54
N VAL A 77 -11.06 -8.60 12.45
CA VAL A 77 -9.81 -8.99 11.81
C VAL A 77 -10.10 -9.92 10.64
N VAL A 78 -9.49 -9.66 9.50
CA VAL A 78 -9.58 -10.51 8.31
C VAL A 78 -8.21 -11.04 7.97
N LYS A 79 -8.13 -12.34 7.73
CA LYS A 79 -6.91 -13.00 7.27
C LYS A 79 -7.04 -13.40 5.81
N GLY A 80 -5.99 -13.13 5.02
CA GLY A 80 -5.94 -13.56 3.61
C GLY A 80 -4.52 -13.51 3.06
N TYR A 81 -4.38 -13.96 1.83
CA TYR A 81 -3.14 -13.94 1.07
C TYR A 81 -3.22 -12.84 0.01
N VAL A 82 -2.21 -11.98 -0.04
CA VAL A 82 -2.14 -10.91 -1.05
C VAL A 82 -1.92 -11.55 -2.42
N SER A 83 -2.84 -11.32 -3.35
CA SER A 83 -2.80 -11.87 -4.71
C SER A 83 -2.46 -10.82 -5.78
N SER A 84 -2.29 -9.55 -5.39
CA SER A 84 -1.90 -8.47 -6.29
C SER A 84 -0.55 -7.88 -5.91
N SER A 85 0.10 -7.25 -6.89
CA SER A 85 1.33 -6.50 -6.68
C SER A 85 1.20 -5.14 -7.35
N ASP A 86 1.56 -4.08 -6.63
CA ASP A 86 1.63 -2.73 -7.18
C ASP A 86 3.03 -2.37 -7.70
N TYR A 87 3.89 -3.35 -7.92
CA TYR A 87 5.25 -3.15 -8.42
C TYR A 87 5.31 -2.33 -9.72
N THR A 88 4.27 -2.43 -10.56
CA THR A 88 4.16 -1.68 -11.82
C THR A 88 3.32 -0.40 -11.71
N GLY A 89 2.83 -0.06 -10.50
CA GLY A 89 1.99 1.12 -10.26
C GLY A 89 0.57 1.02 -10.83
N ASN A 90 0.10 -0.20 -11.14
CA ASN A 90 -1.23 -0.41 -11.72
C ASN A 90 -2.38 -0.34 -10.71
N PHE A 91 -2.08 -0.50 -9.42
CA PHE A 91 -3.05 -0.54 -8.32
C PHE A 91 -2.79 0.60 -7.35
N TYR A 92 -3.30 1.79 -7.65
CA TYR A 92 -3.07 2.95 -6.79
C TYR A 92 -3.83 2.84 -5.47
N LYS A 93 -3.10 2.62 -4.37
CA LYS A 93 -3.64 2.48 -3.01
C LYS A 93 -4.64 1.32 -2.84
N GLU A 94 -4.55 0.31 -3.68
CA GLU A 94 -5.40 -0.87 -3.64
C GLU A 94 -4.54 -2.13 -3.66
N PHE A 95 -5.02 -3.17 -3.02
CA PHE A 95 -4.45 -4.51 -3.13
C PHE A 95 -5.58 -5.52 -3.05
N TYR A 96 -5.35 -6.69 -3.62
CA TYR A 96 -6.32 -7.77 -3.60
C TYR A 96 -5.82 -8.90 -2.71
N MET A 97 -6.74 -9.47 -1.94
CA MET A 97 -6.49 -10.63 -1.09
C MET A 97 -7.40 -11.79 -1.48
N GLN A 98 -6.95 -12.99 -1.21
CA GLN A 98 -7.72 -14.22 -1.39
C GLN A 98 -7.61 -15.10 -0.13
N ASP A 99 -8.59 -16.00 0.04
CA ASP A 99 -8.70 -16.87 1.22
C ASP A 99 -7.62 -17.95 1.27
N GLU A 100 -7.19 -18.47 0.12
CA GLU A 100 -6.20 -19.55 0.01
C GLU A 100 -5.11 -19.21 -1.01
N ILE A 101 -3.92 -19.81 -0.84
CA ILE A 101 -2.80 -19.63 -1.79
C ILE A 101 -3.15 -20.25 -3.15
N GLU A 102 -3.74 -21.43 -3.13
CA GLU A 102 -4.16 -22.17 -4.32
C GLU A 102 -5.65 -22.51 -4.22
N ASN A 103 -6.33 -22.51 -5.36
CA ASN A 103 -7.76 -22.82 -5.43
C ASN A 103 -8.64 -21.91 -4.55
N ALA A 104 -8.30 -20.64 -4.47
CA ALA A 104 -9.06 -19.65 -3.70
C ALA A 104 -10.56 -19.66 -4.10
N THR A 105 -11.42 -19.59 -3.10
CA THR A 105 -12.88 -19.58 -3.27
C THR A 105 -13.47 -18.20 -3.04
N ALA A 106 -12.75 -17.32 -2.35
CA ALA A 106 -13.16 -15.96 -2.08
C ALA A 106 -11.97 -15.01 -2.20
N GLY A 107 -12.25 -13.78 -2.66
CA GLY A 107 -11.30 -12.68 -2.74
C GLY A 107 -11.99 -11.33 -2.51
N ILE A 108 -11.19 -10.35 -2.08
CA ILE A 108 -11.60 -8.97 -1.80
C ILE A 108 -10.55 -7.99 -2.32
#